data_c944009db586b2e014eca22a223178ce
#
_entry.id   c944009db586b2e014eca22a223178ce
#
_cell.length_a   1.000
_cell.length_b   1.000
_cell.length_c   1.000
_cell.angle_alpha   90.00
_cell.angle_beta   90.00
_cell.angle_gamma   90.00
#
_symmetry.space_group_name_H-M   'P 1'
#
loop_
_entity.id
_entity.type
_entity.pdbx_description
1 polymer ?
#
loop_
_entity_poly.entity_id
_entity_poly.type
_entity_poly.pdbx_seq_one_letter_code
_entity_poly.pdbx_strand_id
1 'polypeptide(L)'
;MLVYTQVIFENYTLNIYNDHELVSEKNHSLLNIVGEKVIGIQELDKEANIKLENDDILKINLKDEAYNDPEAMSLNGPDNLCIVWN
;
A
#
# COMPACT_ATOMS: atom_id res chain seq x y z
N MET A 1 -12.85 10.73 -12.27
CA MET A 1 -12.06 9.53 -12.60
C MET A 1 -11.39 9.02 -11.33
N LEU A 2 -11.50 7.73 -11.07
CA LEU A 2 -10.85 7.10 -9.93
C LEU A 2 -9.38 6.89 -10.26
N VAL A 3 -8.50 7.41 -9.40
CA VAL A 3 -7.05 7.21 -9.54
C VAL A 3 -6.58 6.34 -8.39
N TYR A 4 -5.82 5.32 -8.71
CA TYR A 4 -5.27 4.43 -7.68
C TYR A 4 -3.84 4.04 -8.03
N THR A 5 -3.10 3.62 -7.02
CA THR A 5 -1.73 3.12 -7.18
C THR A 5 -1.74 1.61 -7.03
N GLN A 6 -1.13 0.93 -7.98
CA GLN A 6 -0.96 -0.52 -7.93
C GLN A 6 0.51 -0.83 -7.73
N VAL A 7 0.80 -1.62 -6.70
CA VAL A 7 2.16 -2.08 -6.40
C VAL A 7 2.17 -3.60 -6.51
N ILE A 8 3.06 -4.10 -7.35
CA ILE A 8 3.19 -5.54 -7.59
C ILE A 8 4.52 -6.00 -7.01
N PHE A 9 4.48 -6.96 -6.08
CA PHE A 9 5.68 -7.55 -5.50
C PHE A 9 5.49 -9.05 -5.32
N GLU A 10 6.44 -9.82 -5.84
CA GLU A 10 6.38 -11.28 -5.88
C GLU A 10 5.06 -11.71 -6.53
N ASN A 11 4.22 -12.47 -5.81
CA ASN A 11 2.94 -12.97 -6.31
C ASN A 11 1.76 -12.18 -5.76
N TYR A 12 2.02 -10.98 -5.24
CA TYR A 12 1.01 -10.14 -4.62
C TYR A 12 0.80 -8.86 -5.40
N THR A 13 -0.44 -8.40 -5.44
CA THR A 13 -0.80 -7.11 -6.03
C THR A 13 -1.53 -6.30 -4.96
N LEU A 14 -1.00 -5.13 -4.63
CA LEU A 14 -1.64 -4.19 -3.71
C LEU A 14 -2.21 -3.04 -4.51
N ASN A 15 -3.52 -2.83 -4.38
CA ASN A 15 -4.22 -1.71 -5.00
C ASN A 15 -4.55 -0.71 -3.90
N ILE A 16 -4.07 0.52 -4.04
CA ILE A 16 -4.24 1.56 -3.02
C ILE A 16 -5.12 2.66 -3.59
N TYR A 17 -6.28 2.86 -3.00
CA TYR A 17 -7.27 3.86 -3.45
C TYR A 17 -7.24 5.12 -2.58
N ASN A 18 -6.88 4.98 -1.31
CA ASN A 18 -6.79 6.11 -0.38
C ASN A 18 -5.54 6.94 -0.62
N ASP A 19 -5.53 8.14 -0.05
CA ASP A 19 -4.33 8.96 -0.04
C ASP A 19 -3.19 8.20 0.65
N HIS A 20 -2.01 8.27 0.06
CA HIS A 20 -0.85 7.54 0.54
C HIS A 20 0.43 8.28 0.18
N GLU A 21 1.52 7.96 0.88
CA GLU A 21 2.84 8.52 0.60
C GLU A 21 3.92 7.48 0.85
N LEU A 22 5.02 7.61 0.12
CA LEU A 22 6.21 6.80 0.35
C LEU A 22 7.18 7.59 1.22
N VAL A 23 7.52 7.04 2.38
CA VAL A 23 8.51 7.61 3.27
C VAL A 23 9.83 6.90 3.00
N SER A 24 10.81 7.63 2.45
CA SER A 24 12.09 7.07 2.05
C SER A 24 13.22 8.01 2.45
N GLU A 25 14.19 7.51 3.22
CA GLU A 25 15.38 8.26 3.58
C GLU A 25 16.31 8.46 2.38
N LYS A 26 16.15 7.62 1.36
CA LYS A 26 16.98 7.66 0.15
C LYS A 26 16.30 8.39 -1.00
N ASN A 27 15.18 9.08 -0.73
CA ASN A 27 14.41 9.80 -1.74
C ASN A 27 13.90 8.92 -2.88
N HIS A 28 13.58 7.66 -2.58
CA HIS A 28 12.95 6.78 -3.57
C HIS A 28 11.54 7.27 -3.91
N SER A 29 11.09 6.96 -5.11
CA SER A 29 9.70 7.19 -5.53
C SER A 29 8.95 5.86 -5.56
N LEU A 30 7.66 5.90 -5.85
CA LEU A 30 6.85 4.67 -5.98
C LEU A 30 7.40 3.72 -7.04
N LEU A 31 8.05 4.25 -8.08
CA LEU A 31 8.67 3.40 -9.10
C LEU A 31 9.85 2.60 -8.55
N ASN A 32 10.52 3.11 -7.53
CA ASN A 32 11.69 2.44 -6.95
C ASN A 32 11.31 1.25 -6.06
N ILE A 33 10.03 1.13 -5.68
CA ILE A 33 9.60 0.03 -4.80
C ILE A 33 9.00 -1.15 -5.56
N VAL A 34 8.88 -1.03 -6.88
CA VAL A 34 8.39 -2.15 -7.70
C VAL A 34 9.38 -3.32 -7.59
N GLY A 35 8.87 -4.47 -7.17
CA GLY A 35 9.70 -5.65 -6.97
C GLY A 35 10.33 -5.76 -5.59
N GLU A 36 10.22 -4.74 -4.73
CA GLU A 36 10.70 -4.81 -3.35
C GLU A 36 9.83 -5.75 -2.55
N LYS A 37 10.42 -6.39 -1.56
CA LYS A 37 9.69 -7.31 -0.68
C LYS A 37 9.05 -6.55 0.47
N VAL A 38 7.84 -6.93 0.81
CA VAL A 38 7.17 -6.45 2.02
C VAL A 38 7.68 -7.30 3.19
N ILE A 39 8.24 -6.64 4.21
CA ILE A 39 8.72 -7.32 5.40
C ILE A 39 7.79 -7.15 6.59
N GLY A 40 6.80 -6.29 6.49
CA GLY A 40 5.83 -6.15 7.56
C GLY A 40 4.72 -5.18 7.20
N ILE A 41 3.58 -5.37 7.83
CA ILE A 41 2.43 -4.46 7.73
C ILE A 41 2.02 -4.13 9.15
N GLN A 42 1.95 -2.84 9.46
CA GLN A 42 1.48 -2.35 10.74
C GLN A 42 0.18 -1.58 10.52
N GLU A 43 -0.90 -2.04 11.13
CA GLU A 43 -2.18 -1.39 11.01
C GLU A 43 -2.47 -0.62 12.30
N LEU A 44 -2.64 0.69 12.17
CA LEU A 44 -2.98 1.58 13.25
C LEU A 44 -4.41 2.09 13.05
N ASP A 45 -4.93 2.83 14.02
CA ASP A 45 -6.32 3.29 13.97
C ASP A 45 -6.63 4.12 12.72
N LYS A 46 -5.74 5.02 12.34
CA LYS A 46 -5.95 5.96 11.24
C LYS A 46 -4.94 5.86 10.11
N GLU A 47 -4.08 4.84 10.12
CA GLU A 47 -3.12 4.64 9.07
C GLU A 47 -2.66 3.18 9.01
N ALA A 48 -2.17 2.78 7.84
CA ALA A 48 -1.50 1.50 7.68
C ALA A 48 -0.12 1.77 7.10
N ASN A 49 0.89 1.09 7.66
CA ASN A 49 2.28 1.23 7.22
C ASN A 49 2.75 -0.09 6.66
N ILE A 50 3.23 -0.06 5.42
CA ILE A 50 3.79 -1.23 4.77
C ILE A 50 5.30 -1.04 4.71
N LYS A 51 6.03 -1.89 5.45
CA LYS A 51 7.49 -1.83 5.49
C LYS A 51 8.09 -2.68 4.39
N LEU A 52 9.05 -2.11 3.69
CA LEU A 52 9.74 -2.76 2.59
C LEU A 52 11.16 -3.15 3.01
N GLU A 53 11.73 -4.12 2.31
CA GLU A 53 13.06 -4.65 2.60
C GLU A 53 14.16 -3.57 2.46
N ASN A 54 13.93 -2.57 1.61
CA ASN A 54 14.87 -1.47 1.40
C ASN A 54 14.76 -0.34 2.45
N ASP A 55 14.03 -0.58 3.54
CA ASP A 55 13.75 0.36 4.63
C ASP A 55 12.74 1.45 4.30
N ASP A 56 12.21 1.48 3.09
CA ASP A 56 11.13 2.41 2.75
C ASP A 56 9.83 1.97 3.43
N ILE A 57 8.98 2.94 3.72
CA ILE A 57 7.67 2.69 4.32
C ILE A 57 6.60 3.34 3.44
N LEU A 58 5.62 2.55 3.02
CA LEU A 58 4.45 3.05 2.32
C LEU A 58 3.36 3.30 3.35
N LYS A 59 2.99 4.57 3.54
CA LYS A 59 1.98 4.98 4.49
C LYS A 59 0.65 5.21 3.78
N ILE A 60 -0.39 4.54 4.23
CA ILE A 60 -1.74 4.69 3.68
C ILE A 60 -2.62 5.36 4.74
N ASN A 61 -3.26 6.44 4.37
CA ASN A 61 -4.15 7.19 5.25
C ASN A 61 -5.50 6.48 5.33
N LEU A 62 -5.95 6.12 6.52
CA LEU A 62 -7.23 5.45 6.75
C LEU A 62 -8.28 6.36 7.36
N LYS A 63 -8.05 7.67 7.41
CA LYS A 63 -9.06 8.63 7.87
C LYS A 63 -10.20 8.70 6.85
N ASP A 64 -11.40 8.97 7.31
CA ASP A 64 -12.59 9.01 6.45
C ASP A 64 -12.42 9.95 5.26
N GLU A 65 -11.82 11.11 5.46
CA GLU A 65 -11.62 12.10 4.40
C GLU A 65 -10.59 11.69 3.36
N ALA A 66 -9.81 10.64 3.63
CA ALA A 66 -8.80 10.15 2.69
C ALA A 66 -9.34 9.12 1.70
N TYR A 67 -10.59 8.71 1.88
CA TYR A 67 -11.20 7.71 1.01
C TYR A 67 -11.68 8.32 -0.30
N ASN A 68 -11.18 7.79 -1.40
CA ASN A 68 -11.62 8.15 -2.76
C ASN A 68 -12.55 7.09 -3.33
N ASP A 69 -12.74 6.00 -2.60
CA ASP A 69 -13.49 4.80 -2.99
C ASP A 69 -14.02 4.20 -1.68
N PRO A 70 -15.07 3.38 -1.70
CA PRO A 70 -15.50 2.68 -0.48
C PRO A 70 -14.40 1.82 0.16
N GLU A 71 -13.43 1.36 -0.63
CA GLU A 71 -12.29 0.59 -0.14
C GLU A 71 -11.07 1.47 -0.02
N ALA A 72 -10.29 1.29 1.06
CA ALA A 72 -9.01 1.98 1.22
C ALA A 72 -7.93 1.34 0.35
N MET A 73 -7.87 0.03 0.36
CA MET A 73 -6.91 -0.73 -0.43
C MET A 73 -7.33 -2.20 -0.48
N SER A 74 -6.74 -2.94 -1.40
CA SER A 74 -6.96 -4.39 -1.49
C SER A 74 -5.64 -5.08 -1.80
N LEU A 75 -5.48 -6.29 -1.26
CA LEU A 75 -4.32 -7.13 -1.51
C LEU A 75 -4.79 -8.42 -2.14
N ASN A 76 -4.27 -8.73 -3.32
CA ASN A 76 -4.55 -9.97 -4.02
C ASN A 76 -3.27 -10.80 -4.10
N GLY A 77 -3.39 -12.07 -3.85
CA GLY A 77 -2.24 -12.98 -3.85
C GLY A 77 -2.56 -14.33 -4.45
N PRO A 78 -1.65 -15.30 -4.31
CA PRO A 78 -1.86 -16.64 -4.85
C PRO A 78 -3.00 -17.35 -4.11
N ASP A 79 -3.53 -18.41 -4.72
CA ASP A 79 -4.60 -19.24 -4.16
C ASP A 79 -5.87 -18.44 -3.85
N ASN A 80 -6.19 -17.45 -4.70
CA ASN A 80 -7.37 -16.60 -4.58
C ASN A 80 -7.39 -15.75 -3.30
N LEU A 81 -6.23 -15.48 -2.72
CA LEU A 81 -6.15 -14.58 -1.58
C LEU A 81 -6.64 -13.20 -1.96
N CYS A 82 -7.56 -12.67 -1.18
CA CYS A 82 -8.05 -11.31 -1.35
C CYS A 82 -8.36 -10.71 0.01
N ILE A 83 -7.67 -9.63 0.37
CA ILE A 83 -7.88 -8.89 1.61
C ILE A 83 -8.27 -7.47 1.24
N VAL A 84 -9.34 -6.99 1.84
CA VAL A 84 -9.87 -5.65 1.55
C VAL A 84 -9.93 -4.85 2.84
N TRP A 85 -9.46 -3.60 2.78
CA TRP A 85 -9.58 -2.64 3.87
C TRP A 85 -10.67 -1.64 3.52
N ASN A 86 -11.70 -1.61 4.34
CA ASN A 86 -12.84 -0.71 4.17
C ASN A 86 -12.69 0.56 5.00
#